data_60abe94572f755efe9cf4b65422df5ff
#
_entry.id   60abe94572f755efe9cf4b65422df5ff
#
_cell.length_a   1.000
_cell.length_b   1.000
_cell.length_c   1.000
_cell.angle_alpha   90.00
_cell.angle_beta   90.00
_cell.angle_gamma   90.00
#
_symmetry.space_group_name_H-M   'P 1'
#
loop_
_entity.id
_entity.type
_entity.pdbx_description
1 polymer ?
#
loop_
_entity_poly.entity_id
_entity_poly.type
_entity_poly.pdbx_seq_one_letter_code
_entity_poly.pdbx_strand_id
1 'polypeptide(L)'
;MRARAVHAVPARDDQTYRFRGQTVRYSVRGTGPALVFVHGTPFSSHVWHRVAPHFVDTHTVYCFDLLGYGESEKAENQDVSLGIQNVVLSELLEHWGLTRPDVVAHDFGGATALRAHLLNGRDYRSLTLIDPVALSPWASPFVEHVRQHETAFQGIPHYIHEAIVQAYIRGAVRRVIPDEELAPYVKPWLGEVGQSAFYRQIAQMDPKYTDEVAPRYSQVRCPTLILWGEQDRWIPIERGRQLQRTIPAALFRAIPDAGHLVQEDAPEAVVAALLGFLSHAG
;
A
#
# COMPACT_ATOMS: atom_id res chain seq x y z
N MET A 1 12.32 -32.73 -10.81
CA MET A 1 11.74 -31.38 -11.05
C MET A 1 12.83 -30.36 -10.74
N ARG A 2 13.32 -29.64 -11.73
CA ARG A 2 14.35 -28.61 -11.53
C ARG A 2 13.65 -27.35 -11.03
N ALA A 3 14.04 -26.84 -9.85
CA ALA A 3 13.64 -25.53 -9.36
C ALA A 3 14.01 -24.49 -10.43
N ARG A 4 13.02 -23.77 -10.97
CA ARG A 4 13.26 -22.59 -11.80
C ARG A 4 13.88 -21.55 -10.88
N ALA A 5 15.10 -21.14 -11.21
CA ALA A 5 15.75 -20.01 -10.58
C ALA A 5 14.81 -18.80 -10.68
N VAL A 6 14.49 -18.21 -9.54
CA VAL A 6 13.79 -16.91 -9.47
C VAL A 6 14.75 -15.92 -10.14
N HIS A 7 14.43 -15.50 -11.36
CA HIS A 7 15.21 -14.51 -12.05
C HIS A 7 15.16 -13.21 -11.24
N ALA A 8 16.35 -12.75 -10.85
CA ALA A 8 16.50 -11.42 -10.29
C ALA A 8 15.76 -10.42 -11.20
N VAL A 9 14.86 -9.63 -10.60
CA VAL A 9 14.13 -8.57 -11.31
C VAL A 9 15.19 -7.65 -11.92
N PRO A 10 15.23 -7.44 -13.26
CA PRO A 10 16.18 -6.50 -13.85
C PRO A 10 15.99 -5.13 -13.23
N ALA A 11 17.08 -4.35 -13.18
CA ALA A 11 17.10 -3.00 -12.61
C ALA A 11 15.84 -2.21 -13.01
N ARG A 12 15.19 -1.61 -12.01
CA ARG A 12 13.97 -0.80 -12.17
C ARG A 12 14.20 0.23 -13.28
N ASP A 13 13.36 0.21 -14.31
CA ASP A 13 13.19 1.39 -15.17
C ASP A 13 12.41 2.43 -14.35
N ASP A 14 13.11 3.11 -13.45
CA ASP A 14 12.53 4.10 -12.56
C ASP A 14 12.12 5.33 -13.37
N GLN A 15 10.82 5.45 -13.58
CA GLN A 15 10.20 6.59 -14.22
C GLN A 15 9.72 7.60 -13.17
N THR A 16 9.47 8.82 -13.60
CA THR A 16 9.00 9.89 -12.73
C THR A 16 7.76 10.56 -13.30
N TYR A 17 6.85 10.91 -12.43
CA TYR A 17 5.72 11.80 -12.69
C TYR A 17 5.86 13.07 -11.86
N ARG A 18 5.50 14.24 -12.41
CA ARG A 18 5.50 15.50 -11.68
C ARG A 18 4.10 15.85 -11.20
N PHE A 19 3.85 15.57 -9.92
CA PHE A 19 2.62 15.95 -9.26
C PHE A 19 2.80 17.32 -8.59
N ARG A 20 2.18 18.36 -9.15
CA ARG A 20 2.26 19.74 -8.61
C ARG A 20 3.70 20.18 -8.30
N GLY A 21 4.64 19.86 -9.20
CA GLY A 21 6.05 20.17 -9.03
C GLY A 21 6.86 19.17 -8.20
N GLN A 22 6.23 18.25 -7.51
CA GLN A 22 6.87 17.21 -6.70
C GLN A 22 7.03 15.90 -7.50
N THR A 23 8.11 15.17 -7.25
CA THR A 23 8.43 13.94 -7.99
C THR A 23 7.76 12.73 -7.35
N VAL A 24 6.98 11.99 -8.14
CA VAL A 24 6.48 10.65 -7.81
C VAL A 24 7.25 9.62 -8.62
N ARG A 25 7.81 8.61 -7.97
CA ARG A 25 8.53 7.50 -8.60
C ARG A 25 7.58 6.37 -8.96
N TYR A 26 7.74 5.81 -10.15
CA TYR A 26 6.96 4.65 -10.59
C TYR A 26 7.76 3.77 -11.54
N SER A 27 7.31 2.54 -11.72
CA SER A 27 7.83 1.59 -12.70
C SER A 27 6.70 0.95 -13.48
N VAL A 28 6.97 0.64 -14.76
CA VAL A 28 6.03 -0.07 -15.64
C VAL A 28 6.76 -1.26 -16.26
N ARG A 29 6.17 -2.47 -16.17
CA ARG A 29 6.79 -3.70 -16.68
C ARG A 29 5.76 -4.63 -17.26
N GLY A 30 6.20 -5.46 -18.21
CA GLY A 30 5.33 -6.47 -18.83
C GLY A 30 4.43 -5.91 -19.92
N THR A 31 3.54 -6.77 -20.41
CA THR A 31 2.60 -6.48 -21.50
C THR A 31 1.26 -7.16 -21.24
N GLY A 32 0.16 -6.53 -21.62
CA GLY A 32 -1.20 -7.05 -21.44
C GLY A 32 -2.11 -6.06 -20.71
N PRO A 33 -3.24 -6.52 -20.14
CA PRO A 33 -4.12 -5.67 -19.33
C PRO A 33 -3.38 -4.98 -18.19
N ALA A 34 -3.80 -3.75 -17.85
CA ALA A 34 -3.14 -2.96 -16.82
C ALA A 34 -3.45 -3.50 -15.42
N LEU A 35 -2.41 -3.71 -14.62
CA LEU A 35 -2.48 -4.11 -13.21
C LEU A 35 -1.68 -3.11 -12.37
N VAL A 36 -2.37 -2.35 -11.53
CA VAL A 36 -1.78 -1.27 -10.71
C VAL A 36 -1.68 -1.71 -9.26
N PHE A 37 -0.48 -1.64 -8.71
CA PHE A 37 -0.20 -1.95 -7.31
C PHE A 37 -0.01 -0.66 -6.50
N VAL A 38 -0.77 -0.53 -5.40
CA VAL A 38 -0.76 0.63 -4.50
C VAL A 38 -0.36 0.17 -3.10
N HIS A 39 0.82 0.59 -2.65
CA HIS A 39 1.35 0.25 -1.33
C HIS A 39 0.73 1.08 -0.21
N GLY A 40 0.99 0.72 1.04
CA GLY A 40 0.56 1.42 2.23
C GLY A 40 1.69 2.03 3.06
N THR A 41 1.34 2.46 4.26
CA THR A 41 2.25 3.11 5.21
C THR A 41 2.90 2.07 6.16
N PRO A 42 4.17 2.23 6.56
CA PRO A 42 5.18 3.17 6.09
C PRO A 42 6.05 2.56 4.98
N PHE A 43 5.45 1.87 4.05
CA PHE A 43 6.13 1.06 3.04
C PHE A 43 6.44 1.87 1.76
N SER A 44 6.82 1.15 0.72
CA SER A 44 7.03 1.63 -0.64
C SER A 44 6.58 0.57 -1.64
N SER A 45 6.70 0.81 -2.92
CA SER A 45 6.45 -0.19 -3.97
C SER A 45 7.25 -1.48 -3.78
N HIS A 46 8.30 -1.45 -2.93
CA HIS A 46 9.08 -2.63 -2.57
C HIS A 46 8.24 -3.77 -1.97
N VAL A 47 7.13 -3.48 -1.28
CA VAL A 47 6.24 -4.53 -0.73
C VAL A 47 5.74 -5.52 -1.78
N TRP A 48 5.79 -5.14 -3.05
CA TRP A 48 5.31 -5.95 -4.17
C TRP A 48 6.39 -6.82 -4.80
N HIS A 49 7.63 -6.79 -4.31
CA HIS A 49 8.77 -7.46 -4.93
C HIS A 49 8.62 -8.98 -5.03
N ARG A 50 7.83 -9.61 -4.16
CA ARG A 50 7.52 -11.04 -4.18
C ARG A 50 6.22 -11.38 -4.91
N VAL A 51 5.40 -10.37 -5.24
CA VAL A 51 4.07 -10.57 -5.86
C VAL A 51 4.04 -10.10 -7.31
N ALA A 52 4.41 -8.84 -7.55
CA ALA A 52 4.31 -8.22 -8.88
C ALA A 52 5.03 -8.97 -10.02
N PRO A 53 6.23 -9.58 -9.81
CA PRO A 53 6.94 -10.32 -10.85
C PRO A 53 6.15 -11.48 -11.46
N HIS A 54 5.20 -12.05 -10.75
CA HIS A 54 4.38 -13.16 -11.24
C HIS A 54 3.34 -12.76 -12.30
N PHE A 55 3.15 -11.45 -12.51
CA PHE A 55 2.14 -10.92 -13.44
C PHE A 55 2.73 -10.29 -14.70
N VAL A 56 4.05 -10.04 -14.77
CA VAL A 56 4.67 -9.31 -15.90
C VAL A 56 4.58 -10.02 -17.24
N ASP A 57 4.43 -11.34 -17.25
CA ASP A 57 4.26 -12.12 -18.48
C ASP A 57 2.83 -12.05 -19.05
N THR A 58 1.87 -11.56 -18.25
CA THR A 58 0.44 -11.57 -18.61
C THR A 58 -0.23 -10.20 -18.48
N HIS A 59 0.40 -9.26 -17.77
CA HIS A 59 -0.13 -7.93 -17.50
C HIS A 59 0.95 -6.85 -17.70
N THR A 60 0.49 -5.65 -18.03
CA THR A 60 1.30 -4.46 -17.84
C THR A 60 1.17 -4.02 -16.38
N VAL A 61 2.23 -4.23 -15.61
CA VAL A 61 2.29 -4.03 -14.16
C VAL A 61 2.82 -2.64 -13.85
N TYR A 62 2.04 -1.84 -13.12
CA TYR A 62 2.38 -0.52 -12.65
C TYR A 62 2.58 -0.55 -11.13
N CYS A 63 3.75 -0.11 -10.67
CA CYS A 63 4.03 0.10 -9.24
C CYS A 63 4.54 1.53 -9.06
N PHE A 64 4.10 2.22 -8.02
CA PHE A 64 4.59 3.56 -7.71
C PHE A 64 4.77 3.74 -6.20
N ASP A 65 5.60 4.68 -5.80
CA ASP A 65 5.74 5.09 -4.42
C ASP A 65 4.79 6.27 -4.16
N LEU A 66 3.95 6.16 -3.15
CA LEU A 66 3.10 7.24 -2.68
C LEU A 66 3.92 8.52 -2.45
N LEU A 67 3.32 9.68 -2.64
CA LEU A 67 4.00 10.95 -2.42
C LEU A 67 4.50 11.06 -0.98
N GLY A 68 5.81 11.33 -0.80
CA GLY A 68 6.45 11.35 0.52
C GLY A 68 6.94 10.00 1.02
N TYR A 69 6.82 8.92 0.22
CA TYR A 69 7.23 7.55 0.57
C TYR A 69 8.29 7.02 -0.39
N GLY A 70 8.96 5.94 0.01
CA GLY A 70 9.93 5.24 -0.84
C GLY A 70 10.96 6.19 -1.47
N GLU A 71 11.06 6.16 -2.80
CA GLU A 71 11.93 7.01 -3.60
C GLU A 71 11.19 8.24 -4.18
N SER A 72 9.88 8.41 -3.89
CA SER A 72 9.15 9.64 -4.17
C SER A 72 9.67 10.78 -3.30
N GLU A 73 9.53 12.01 -3.82
CA GLU A 73 10.04 13.20 -3.16
C GLU A 73 9.49 13.37 -1.75
N LYS A 74 10.39 13.68 -0.82
CA LYS A 74 10.10 14.02 0.56
C LYS A 74 10.51 15.48 0.78
N ALA A 75 9.52 16.36 0.88
CA ALA A 75 9.74 17.79 1.07
C ALA A 75 9.31 18.23 2.48
N GLU A 76 9.88 19.33 2.92
CA GLU A 76 9.43 19.99 4.16
C GLU A 76 7.98 20.47 4.01
N ASN A 77 7.19 20.36 5.07
CA ASN A 77 5.76 20.74 5.10
C ASN A 77 4.88 20.09 4.02
N GLN A 78 5.31 18.93 3.49
CA GLN A 78 4.60 18.20 2.46
C GLN A 78 3.26 17.65 2.97
N ASP A 79 2.18 17.88 2.20
CA ASP A 79 0.92 17.14 2.40
C ASP A 79 1.08 15.73 1.83
N VAL A 80 1.01 14.73 2.71
CA VAL A 80 1.08 13.30 2.41
C VAL A 80 -0.15 12.56 2.95
N SER A 81 -1.19 13.31 3.30
CA SER A 81 -2.44 12.77 3.80
C SER A 81 -3.16 11.86 2.79
N LEU A 82 -4.07 11.02 3.26
CA LEU A 82 -4.93 10.23 2.36
C LEU A 82 -5.71 11.11 1.37
N GLY A 83 -5.99 12.37 1.76
CA GLY A 83 -6.66 13.34 0.89
C GLY A 83 -5.87 13.72 -0.35
N ILE A 84 -4.54 13.77 -0.26
CA ILE A 84 -3.68 14.05 -1.41
C ILE A 84 -3.35 12.77 -2.19
N GLN A 85 -3.16 11.63 -1.51
CA GLN A 85 -2.77 10.38 -2.16
C GLN A 85 -3.80 9.89 -3.19
N ASN A 86 -5.09 10.02 -2.92
CA ASN A 86 -6.11 9.65 -3.91
C ASN A 86 -6.10 10.57 -5.15
N VAL A 87 -5.69 11.82 -5.01
CA VAL A 87 -5.51 12.73 -6.15
C VAL A 87 -4.27 12.33 -6.94
N VAL A 88 -3.15 12.00 -6.27
CA VAL A 88 -1.93 11.47 -6.91
C VAL A 88 -2.23 10.23 -7.72
N LEU A 89 -2.91 9.23 -7.14
CA LEU A 89 -3.31 8.02 -7.88
C LEU A 89 -4.19 8.36 -9.08
N SER A 90 -5.14 9.28 -8.91
CA SER A 90 -6.06 9.67 -9.99
C SER A 90 -5.32 10.32 -11.16
N GLU A 91 -4.36 11.19 -10.88
CA GLU A 91 -3.55 11.84 -11.91
C GLU A 91 -2.56 10.86 -12.56
N LEU A 92 -2.00 9.90 -11.80
CA LEU A 92 -1.16 8.84 -12.37
C LEU A 92 -1.95 7.93 -13.34
N LEU A 93 -3.17 7.51 -12.97
CA LEU A 93 -4.02 6.72 -13.86
C LEU A 93 -4.32 7.47 -15.17
N GLU A 94 -4.56 8.76 -15.08
CA GLU A 94 -4.75 9.62 -16.26
C GLU A 94 -3.48 9.76 -17.09
N HIS A 95 -2.34 10.01 -16.45
CA HIS A 95 -1.03 10.08 -17.09
C HIS A 95 -0.68 8.79 -17.84
N TRP A 96 -1.02 7.64 -17.29
CA TRP A 96 -0.83 6.34 -17.93
C TRP A 96 -1.90 5.99 -18.97
N GLY A 97 -2.95 6.81 -19.12
CA GLY A 97 -4.07 6.56 -20.04
C GLY A 97 -4.96 5.38 -19.61
N LEU A 98 -4.98 5.07 -18.31
CA LEU A 98 -5.72 3.94 -17.77
C LEU A 98 -7.14 4.36 -17.35
N THR A 99 -8.16 3.79 -18.01
CA THR A 99 -9.56 4.11 -17.71
C THR A 99 -10.19 3.10 -16.74
N ARG A 100 -9.87 1.81 -16.89
CA ARG A 100 -10.41 0.70 -16.07
C ARG A 100 -9.34 -0.35 -15.80
N PRO A 101 -8.25 -0.05 -15.06
CA PRO A 101 -7.25 -1.04 -14.70
C PRO A 101 -7.77 -2.01 -13.63
N ASP A 102 -7.08 -3.14 -13.45
CA ASP A 102 -7.13 -3.88 -12.20
C ASP A 102 -6.28 -3.17 -11.17
N VAL A 103 -6.77 -3.09 -9.93
CA VAL A 103 -6.06 -2.43 -8.84
C VAL A 103 -5.89 -3.40 -7.68
N VAL A 104 -4.65 -3.51 -7.18
CA VAL A 104 -4.29 -4.25 -5.96
C VAL A 104 -3.72 -3.25 -4.98
N ALA A 105 -4.35 -3.11 -3.82
CA ALA A 105 -4.05 -2.05 -2.88
C ALA A 105 -3.93 -2.59 -1.45
N HIS A 106 -2.84 -2.22 -0.77
CA HIS A 106 -2.53 -2.64 0.60
C HIS A 106 -2.60 -1.45 1.56
N ASP A 107 -3.16 -1.63 2.75
CA ASP A 107 -3.16 -0.67 3.86
C ASP A 107 -3.67 0.74 3.44
N PHE A 108 -2.86 1.80 3.54
CA PHE A 108 -3.18 3.15 3.03
C PHE A 108 -3.45 3.17 1.53
N GLY A 109 -2.81 2.27 0.77
CA GLY A 109 -3.14 2.09 -0.64
C GLY A 109 -4.59 1.69 -0.84
N GLY A 110 -5.15 0.87 0.06
CA GLY A 110 -6.57 0.49 0.05
C GLY A 110 -7.49 1.69 0.23
N ALA A 111 -7.21 2.55 1.24
CA ALA A 111 -7.92 3.81 1.42
C ALA A 111 -7.77 4.73 0.19
N THR A 112 -6.56 4.84 -0.35
CA THR A 112 -6.24 5.64 -1.53
C THR A 112 -7.06 5.19 -2.75
N ALA A 113 -7.12 3.88 -3.02
CA ALA A 113 -7.88 3.30 -4.14
C ALA A 113 -9.39 3.50 -3.96
N LEU A 114 -9.93 3.24 -2.77
CA LEU A 114 -11.35 3.47 -2.47
C LEU A 114 -11.74 4.95 -2.62
N ARG A 115 -10.90 5.86 -2.15
CA ARG A 115 -11.11 7.31 -2.29
C ARG A 115 -11.03 7.77 -3.74
N ALA A 116 -10.03 7.29 -4.52
CA ALA A 116 -9.91 7.61 -5.93
C ALA A 116 -11.15 7.13 -6.73
N HIS A 117 -11.66 5.95 -6.41
CA HIS A 117 -12.89 5.43 -7.01
C HIS A 117 -14.13 6.27 -6.64
N LEU A 118 -14.35 6.52 -5.36
CA LEU A 118 -15.60 7.09 -4.84
C LEU A 118 -15.66 8.63 -4.87
N LEU A 119 -14.51 9.31 -4.82
CA LEU A 119 -14.42 10.77 -4.80
C LEU A 119 -13.90 11.37 -6.11
N ASN A 120 -12.97 10.69 -6.79
CA ASN A 120 -12.39 11.18 -8.04
C ASN A 120 -12.97 10.49 -9.29
N GLY A 121 -13.95 9.60 -9.13
CA GLY A 121 -14.65 8.94 -10.23
C GLY A 121 -13.76 7.99 -11.06
N ARG A 122 -12.67 7.46 -10.47
CA ARG A 122 -11.81 6.48 -11.16
C ARG A 122 -12.48 5.12 -11.15
N ASP A 123 -12.68 4.56 -12.34
CA ASP A 123 -13.28 3.24 -12.49
C ASP A 123 -12.21 2.14 -12.53
N TYR A 124 -12.54 0.96 -12.04
CA TYR A 124 -11.66 -0.21 -12.01
C TYR A 124 -12.34 -1.40 -12.68
N ARG A 125 -11.56 -2.24 -13.38
CA ARG A 125 -12.04 -3.52 -13.85
C ARG A 125 -12.27 -4.46 -12.68
N SER A 126 -11.34 -4.48 -11.74
CA SER A 126 -11.44 -5.16 -10.46
C SER A 126 -10.64 -4.44 -9.38
N LEU A 127 -10.98 -4.68 -8.11
CA LEU A 127 -10.30 -4.12 -6.95
C LEU A 127 -9.95 -5.24 -5.97
N THR A 128 -8.66 -5.38 -5.65
CA THR A 128 -8.21 -6.22 -4.54
C THR A 128 -7.70 -5.33 -3.41
N LEU A 129 -8.24 -5.55 -2.23
CA LEU A 129 -7.88 -4.85 -1.00
C LEU A 129 -7.18 -5.83 -0.05
N ILE A 130 -5.95 -5.54 0.34
CA ILE A 130 -5.15 -6.37 1.24
C ILE A 130 -4.96 -5.59 2.53
N ASP A 131 -5.48 -6.09 3.65
CA ASP A 131 -5.41 -5.45 4.98
C ASP A 131 -5.63 -3.92 4.91
N PRO A 132 -6.70 -3.43 4.21
CA PRO A 132 -6.83 -2.01 3.92
C PRO A 132 -7.18 -1.20 5.17
N VAL A 133 -6.62 -0.01 5.27
CA VAL A 133 -7.17 1.06 6.11
C VAL A 133 -8.47 1.54 5.46
N ALA A 134 -9.61 1.22 6.07
CA ALA A 134 -10.92 1.52 5.49
C ALA A 134 -11.98 1.96 6.50
N LEU A 135 -11.98 1.39 7.69
CA LEU A 135 -13.01 1.62 8.72
C LEU A 135 -12.37 2.00 10.05
N SER A 136 -12.78 3.12 10.63
CA SER A 136 -12.33 3.58 11.96
C SER A 136 -12.83 2.68 13.09
N PRO A 137 -12.11 2.62 14.23
CA PRO A 137 -10.76 3.12 14.46
C PRO A 137 -9.70 2.17 13.87
N TRP A 138 -8.61 2.72 13.34
CA TRP A 138 -7.47 1.95 12.79
C TRP A 138 -6.10 2.48 13.27
N ALA A 139 -6.07 3.64 13.93
CA ALA A 139 -4.84 4.19 14.46
C ALA A 139 -4.38 3.41 15.72
N SER A 140 -3.09 3.02 15.73
CA SER A 140 -2.47 2.40 16.91
C SER A 140 -2.13 3.45 17.99
N PRO A 141 -1.90 3.04 19.25
CA PRO A 141 -1.42 3.97 20.29
C PRO A 141 -0.13 4.73 19.92
N PHE A 142 0.77 4.09 19.15
CA PHE A 142 1.97 4.74 18.64
C PHE A 142 1.62 5.86 17.65
N VAL A 143 0.72 5.60 16.71
CA VAL A 143 0.23 6.60 15.74
C VAL A 143 -0.39 7.79 16.46
N GLU A 144 -1.27 7.54 17.43
CA GLU A 144 -1.92 8.59 18.21
C GLU A 144 -0.89 9.45 18.98
N HIS A 145 0.12 8.80 19.55
CA HIS A 145 1.17 9.50 20.30
C HIS A 145 2.05 10.37 19.39
N VAL A 146 2.46 9.86 18.23
CA VAL A 146 3.22 10.65 17.24
C VAL A 146 2.40 11.83 16.72
N ARG A 147 1.11 11.65 16.43
CA ARG A 147 0.23 12.74 15.99
C ARG A 147 0.19 13.90 16.99
N GLN A 148 0.23 13.60 18.27
CA GLN A 148 0.20 14.62 19.34
C GLN A 148 1.57 15.28 19.58
N HIS A 149 2.67 14.61 19.22
CA HIS A 149 4.02 14.98 19.61
C HIS A 149 5.04 14.90 18.45
N GLU A 150 4.62 15.15 17.20
CA GLU A 150 5.42 15.02 15.99
C GLU A 150 6.82 15.64 16.13
N THR A 151 6.89 16.89 16.59
CA THR A 151 8.15 17.63 16.72
C THR A 151 9.12 16.96 17.71
N ALA A 152 8.60 16.39 18.80
CA ALA A 152 9.43 15.67 19.76
C ALA A 152 10.06 14.42 19.13
N PHE A 153 9.28 13.68 18.31
CA PHE A 153 9.79 12.51 17.60
C PHE A 153 10.77 12.89 16.48
N GLN A 154 10.54 13.97 15.76
CA GLN A 154 11.48 14.45 14.74
C GLN A 154 12.84 14.81 15.32
N GLY A 155 12.89 15.27 16.59
CA GLY A 155 14.10 15.68 17.29
C GLY A 155 14.88 14.57 17.99
N ILE A 156 14.45 13.30 17.95
CA ILE A 156 15.18 12.20 18.60
C ILE A 156 16.48 11.87 17.85
N PRO A 157 17.51 11.32 18.52
CA PRO A 157 18.75 10.89 17.88
C PRO A 157 18.50 9.85 16.78
N HIS A 158 19.26 9.93 15.68
CA HIS A 158 19.06 9.07 14.51
C HIS A 158 19.10 7.57 14.81
N TYR A 159 19.99 7.11 15.71
CA TYR A 159 20.07 5.70 16.07
C TYR A 159 18.84 5.20 16.85
N ILE A 160 18.19 6.09 17.62
CA ILE A 160 16.91 5.77 18.29
C ILE A 160 15.78 5.73 17.28
N HIS A 161 15.76 6.69 16.36
CA HIS A 161 14.81 6.69 15.25
C HIS A 161 14.88 5.40 14.41
N GLU A 162 16.08 5.00 14.01
CA GLU A 162 16.26 3.75 13.24
C GLU A 162 15.72 2.54 14.00
N ALA A 163 16.00 2.43 15.31
CA ALA A 163 15.45 1.35 16.14
C ALA A 163 13.91 1.38 16.19
N ILE A 164 13.30 2.56 16.26
CA ILE A 164 11.84 2.73 16.21
C ILE A 164 11.28 2.25 14.88
N VAL A 165 11.86 2.67 13.74
CA VAL A 165 11.43 2.26 12.41
C VAL A 165 11.52 0.75 12.24
N GLN A 166 12.65 0.15 12.65
CA GLN A 166 12.85 -1.29 12.60
C GLN A 166 11.80 -2.04 13.44
N ALA A 167 11.56 -1.60 14.68
CA ALA A 167 10.58 -2.20 15.57
C ALA A 167 9.15 -2.07 15.01
N TYR A 168 8.82 -0.91 14.43
CA TYR A 168 7.52 -0.65 13.84
C TYR A 168 7.25 -1.58 12.66
N ILE A 169 8.20 -1.68 11.70
CA ILE A 169 8.06 -2.54 10.52
C ILE A 169 8.03 -4.02 10.89
N ARG A 170 8.87 -4.47 11.86
CA ARG A 170 8.82 -5.85 12.38
C ARG A 170 7.47 -6.20 13.01
N GLY A 171 6.75 -5.19 13.53
CA GLY A 171 5.40 -5.38 14.06
C GLY A 171 4.35 -5.73 13.00
N ALA A 172 4.62 -5.42 11.72
CA ALA A 172 3.70 -5.69 10.62
C ALA A 172 3.76 -7.14 10.11
N VAL A 173 4.84 -7.87 10.35
CA VAL A 173 5.03 -9.24 9.91
C VAL A 173 4.82 -10.25 11.05
N ARG A 174 4.39 -11.45 10.68
CA ARG A 174 4.28 -12.59 11.60
C ARG A 174 5.60 -13.36 11.70
N ARG A 175 6.28 -13.54 10.58
CA ARG A 175 7.58 -14.22 10.53
C ARG A 175 8.70 -13.37 11.13
N VAL A 176 9.80 -14.00 11.49
CA VAL A 176 11.03 -13.27 11.78
C VAL A 176 11.63 -12.81 10.46
N ILE A 177 11.65 -11.49 10.23
CA ILE A 177 12.27 -10.90 9.04
C ILE A 177 13.77 -10.64 9.33
N PRO A 178 14.72 -11.19 8.53
CA PRO A 178 16.14 -10.92 8.64
C PRO A 178 16.46 -9.43 8.40
N ASP A 179 17.57 -8.95 8.95
CA ASP A 179 17.95 -7.53 8.82
C ASP A 179 18.19 -7.13 7.37
N GLU A 180 18.72 -8.00 6.54
CA GLU A 180 18.94 -7.77 5.10
C GLU A 180 17.63 -7.63 4.31
N GLU A 181 16.57 -8.35 4.69
CA GLU A 181 15.22 -8.21 4.10
C GLU A 181 14.48 -6.99 4.67
N LEU A 182 14.77 -6.60 5.91
CA LEU A 182 14.20 -5.43 6.57
C LEU A 182 14.79 -4.11 6.03
N ALA A 183 16.08 -4.11 5.68
CA ALA A 183 16.82 -2.91 5.31
C ALA A 183 16.15 -2.09 4.17
N PRO A 184 15.60 -2.67 3.09
CA PRO A 184 14.89 -1.91 2.05
C PRO A 184 13.66 -1.15 2.55
N TYR A 185 13.01 -1.62 3.61
CA TYR A 185 11.87 -0.95 4.23
C TYR A 185 12.27 0.19 5.17
N VAL A 186 13.42 0.04 5.83
CA VAL A 186 13.94 1.03 6.80
C VAL A 186 14.65 2.18 6.09
N LYS A 187 15.48 1.86 5.09
CA LYS A 187 16.36 2.81 4.39
C LYS A 187 15.69 4.10 3.93
N PRO A 188 14.47 4.11 3.34
CA PRO A 188 13.82 5.34 2.89
C PRO A 188 13.52 6.36 3.99
N TRP A 189 13.52 5.91 5.25
CA TRP A 189 13.19 6.70 6.43
C TRP A 189 14.41 7.19 7.21
N LEU A 190 15.63 6.80 6.80
CA LEU A 190 16.87 7.21 7.49
C LEU A 190 17.36 8.60 7.04
N GLY A 191 18.25 9.18 7.84
CA GLY A 191 18.77 10.52 7.64
C GLY A 191 17.76 11.62 8.01
N GLU A 192 18.18 12.89 7.92
CA GLU A 192 17.35 14.03 8.36
C GLU A 192 16.01 14.11 7.60
N VAL A 193 16.06 13.98 6.29
CA VAL A 193 14.88 14.04 5.43
C VAL A 193 13.95 12.84 5.68
N GLY A 194 14.52 11.64 5.74
CA GLY A 194 13.76 10.41 5.97
C GLY A 194 13.10 10.38 7.35
N GLN A 195 13.82 10.77 8.40
CA GLN A 195 13.30 10.84 9.75
C GLN A 195 12.14 11.84 9.87
N SER A 196 12.31 13.05 9.34
CA SER A 196 11.25 14.06 9.34
C SER A 196 10.02 13.60 8.56
N ALA A 197 10.22 12.96 7.40
CA ALA A 197 9.14 12.43 6.57
C ALA A 197 8.40 11.28 7.24
N PHE A 198 9.10 10.39 7.97
CA PHE A 198 8.50 9.28 8.70
C PHE A 198 7.48 9.75 9.75
N TYR A 199 7.85 10.72 10.57
CA TYR A 199 6.93 11.22 11.60
C TYR A 199 5.84 12.10 11.01
N ARG A 200 6.14 12.88 9.98
CA ARG A 200 5.15 13.70 9.26
C ARG A 200 4.03 12.86 8.66
N GLN A 201 4.35 11.74 7.99
CA GLN A 201 3.32 10.90 7.41
C GLN A 201 2.43 10.27 8.49
N ILE A 202 3.00 9.88 9.65
CA ILE A 202 2.23 9.38 10.77
C ILE A 202 1.36 10.49 11.37
N ALA A 203 1.89 11.70 11.54
CA ALA A 203 1.15 12.83 12.09
C ALA A 203 -0.07 13.23 11.23
N GLN A 204 -0.03 12.94 9.92
CA GLN A 204 -1.13 13.21 8.98
C GLN A 204 -2.13 12.05 8.83
N MET A 205 -1.95 10.95 9.58
CA MET A 205 -2.91 9.85 9.65
C MET A 205 -4.17 10.31 10.38
N ASP A 206 -5.24 10.63 9.64
CA ASP A 206 -6.49 11.14 10.19
C ASP A 206 -7.66 10.26 9.77
N PRO A 207 -8.41 9.67 10.72
CA PRO A 207 -9.60 8.86 10.45
C PRO A 207 -10.67 9.56 9.62
N LYS A 208 -10.72 10.91 9.63
CA LYS A 208 -11.69 11.66 8.80
C LYS A 208 -11.68 11.25 7.33
N TYR A 209 -10.51 10.88 6.78
CA TYR A 209 -10.37 10.49 5.38
C TYR A 209 -11.00 9.13 5.06
N THR A 210 -11.12 8.24 6.03
CA THR A 210 -11.89 6.99 5.89
C THR A 210 -13.36 7.22 6.22
N ASP A 211 -13.66 8.00 7.24
CA ASP A 211 -15.03 8.26 7.70
C ASP A 211 -15.89 8.99 6.66
N GLU A 212 -15.30 9.90 5.88
CA GLU A 212 -16.02 10.61 4.82
C GLU A 212 -16.39 9.72 3.63
N VAL A 213 -15.68 8.61 3.39
CA VAL A 213 -15.97 7.70 2.27
C VAL A 213 -16.69 6.42 2.69
N ALA A 214 -16.59 6.00 3.95
CA ALA A 214 -17.20 4.77 4.45
C ALA A 214 -18.70 4.66 4.12
N PRO A 215 -19.54 5.73 4.24
CA PRO A 215 -20.94 5.67 3.84
C PRO A 215 -21.18 5.38 2.35
N ARG A 216 -20.14 5.52 1.51
CA ARG A 216 -20.23 5.30 0.05
C ARG A 216 -19.72 3.93 -0.39
N TYR A 217 -19.22 3.08 0.50
CA TYR A 217 -18.70 1.74 0.12
C TYR A 217 -19.73 0.86 -0.58
N SER A 218 -21.01 1.05 -0.30
CA SER A 218 -22.11 0.41 -1.03
C SER A 218 -22.22 0.82 -2.51
N GLN A 219 -21.49 1.85 -2.94
CA GLN A 219 -21.43 2.33 -4.32
C GLN A 219 -20.30 1.67 -5.14
N VAL A 220 -19.38 0.93 -4.50
CA VAL A 220 -18.36 0.15 -5.20
C VAL A 220 -19.05 -0.95 -6.01
N ARG A 221 -18.91 -0.93 -7.34
CA ARG A 221 -19.58 -1.85 -8.26
C ARG A 221 -18.64 -2.81 -8.97
N CYS A 222 -17.35 -2.51 -9.00
CA CYS A 222 -16.39 -3.44 -9.59
C CYS A 222 -16.28 -4.71 -8.75
N PRO A 223 -15.99 -5.86 -9.37
CA PRO A 223 -15.61 -7.07 -8.64
C PRO A 223 -14.54 -6.75 -7.61
N THR A 224 -14.78 -7.13 -6.35
CA THR A 224 -13.88 -6.79 -5.24
C THR A 224 -13.46 -8.04 -4.48
N LEU A 225 -12.15 -8.19 -4.25
CA LEU A 225 -11.55 -9.21 -3.38
C LEU A 225 -10.92 -8.53 -2.18
N ILE A 226 -11.24 -9.01 -0.97
CA ILE A 226 -10.62 -8.58 0.28
C ILE A 226 -9.77 -9.75 0.79
N LEU A 227 -8.47 -9.53 0.91
CA LEU A 227 -7.53 -10.45 1.54
C LEU A 227 -7.16 -9.89 2.92
N TRP A 228 -6.97 -10.77 3.90
CA TRP A 228 -6.61 -10.34 5.26
C TRP A 228 -5.74 -11.35 5.97
N GLY A 229 -4.62 -10.88 6.56
CA GLY A 229 -3.81 -11.71 7.43
C GLY A 229 -4.54 -12.05 8.72
N GLU A 230 -4.70 -13.33 9.04
CA GLU A 230 -5.44 -13.76 10.24
C GLU A 230 -4.80 -13.26 11.55
N GLN A 231 -3.51 -12.96 11.51
CA GLN A 231 -2.73 -12.51 12.65
C GLN A 231 -2.27 -11.05 12.53
N ASP A 232 -3.01 -10.25 11.74
CA ASP A 232 -2.78 -8.81 11.66
C ASP A 232 -2.97 -8.17 13.05
N ARG A 233 -1.84 -7.60 13.56
CA ARG A 233 -1.80 -6.94 14.86
C ARG A 233 -2.02 -5.43 14.77
N TRP A 234 -2.02 -4.88 13.56
CA TRP A 234 -2.26 -3.46 13.32
C TRP A 234 -3.74 -3.18 13.11
N ILE A 235 -4.38 -3.95 12.25
CA ILE A 235 -5.80 -3.81 11.95
C ILE A 235 -6.47 -5.18 12.09
N PRO A 236 -7.33 -5.39 13.11
CA PRO A 236 -7.97 -6.68 13.34
C PRO A 236 -8.80 -7.16 12.16
N ILE A 237 -8.77 -8.47 11.86
CA ILE A 237 -9.49 -9.11 10.76
C ILE A 237 -11.00 -8.84 10.76
N GLU A 238 -11.58 -8.52 11.91
CA GLU A 238 -12.98 -8.14 12.06
C GLU A 238 -13.32 -6.90 11.24
N ARG A 239 -12.35 -5.98 11.02
CA ARG A 239 -12.51 -4.82 10.13
C ARG A 239 -12.68 -5.25 8.68
N GLY A 240 -11.94 -6.26 8.23
CA GLY A 240 -12.09 -6.85 6.90
C GLY A 240 -13.47 -7.49 6.70
N ARG A 241 -13.94 -8.24 7.70
CA ARG A 241 -15.29 -8.82 7.68
C ARG A 241 -16.39 -7.76 7.72
N GLN A 242 -16.17 -6.66 8.43
CA GLN A 242 -17.06 -5.52 8.42
C GLN A 242 -17.08 -4.84 7.06
N LEU A 243 -15.91 -4.59 6.45
CA LEU A 243 -15.77 -4.00 5.13
C LEU A 243 -16.47 -4.85 4.05
N GLN A 244 -16.30 -6.17 4.09
CA GLN A 244 -16.99 -7.10 3.20
C GLN A 244 -18.50 -6.92 3.21
N ARG A 245 -19.09 -6.69 4.38
CA ARG A 245 -20.55 -6.49 4.49
C ARG A 245 -21.03 -5.16 3.90
N THR A 246 -20.12 -4.19 3.70
CA THR A 246 -20.47 -2.86 3.18
C THR A 246 -20.26 -2.73 1.68
N ILE A 247 -19.37 -3.55 1.08
CA ILE A 247 -19.11 -3.57 -0.37
C ILE A 247 -19.93 -4.70 -1.00
N PRO A 248 -20.85 -4.40 -1.95
CA PRO A 248 -21.70 -5.41 -2.56
C PRO A 248 -20.89 -6.51 -3.26
N ALA A 249 -21.25 -7.76 -2.98
CA ALA A 249 -20.64 -8.96 -3.59
C ALA A 249 -19.10 -9.06 -3.42
N ALA A 250 -18.51 -8.37 -2.43
CA ALA A 250 -17.09 -8.52 -2.15
C ALA A 250 -16.78 -9.94 -1.66
N LEU A 251 -15.77 -10.55 -2.28
CA LEU A 251 -15.20 -11.82 -1.81
C LEU A 251 -14.26 -11.52 -0.65
N PHE A 252 -14.25 -12.40 0.35
CA PHE A 252 -13.32 -12.29 1.48
C PHE A 252 -12.51 -13.57 1.63
N ARG A 253 -11.20 -13.44 1.79
CA ARG A 253 -10.30 -14.56 2.09
C ARG A 253 -9.35 -14.17 3.22
N ALA A 254 -9.40 -14.92 4.32
CA ALA A 254 -8.38 -14.88 5.35
C ALA A 254 -7.14 -15.67 4.89
N ILE A 255 -5.97 -15.14 5.20
CA ILE A 255 -4.68 -15.78 4.91
C ILE A 255 -4.09 -16.25 6.25
N PRO A 256 -4.02 -17.57 6.47
CA PRO A 256 -3.49 -18.11 7.72
C PRO A 256 -2.00 -17.76 7.88
N ASP A 257 -1.55 -17.72 9.13
CA ASP A 257 -0.16 -17.46 9.52
C ASP A 257 0.47 -16.18 8.95
N ALA A 258 -0.35 -15.19 8.59
CA ALA A 258 0.08 -13.91 8.06
C ALA A 258 -0.35 -12.75 8.97
N GLY A 259 0.55 -11.77 9.12
CA GLY A 259 0.31 -10.48 9.77
C GLY A 259 -0.23 -9.44 8.81
N HIS A 260 -0.03 -8.16 9.15
CA HIS A 260 -0.45 -7.02 8.34
C HIS A 260 0.24 -6.96 6.97
N LEU A 261 1.54 -7.30 6.92
CA LEU A 261 2.30 -7.34 5.67
C LEU A 261 2.23 -8.75 5.04
N VAL A 262 1.01 -9.12 4.59
CA VAL A 262 0.70 -10.45 4.03
C VAL A 262 1.62 -10.80 2.85
N GLN A 263 2.04 -9.80 2.06
CA GLN A 263 2.94 -9.95 0.92
C GLN A 263 4.32 -10.49 1.31
N GLU A 264 4.72 -10.30 2.58
CA GLU A 264 5.97 -10.84 3.13
C GLU A 264 5.78 -12.16 3.86
N ASP A 265 4.67 -12.33 4.54
CA ASP A 265 4.41 -13.54 5.32
C ASP A 265 3.95 -14.72 4.43
N ALA A 266 3.11 -14.44 3.43
CA ALA A 266 2.47 -15.44 2.58
C ALA A 266 2.33 -14.98 1.11
N PRO A 267 3.43 -14.60 0.41
CA PRO A 267 3.38 -14.10 -0.96
C PRO A 267 2.73 -15.07 -1.93
N GLU A 268 2.93 -16.38 -1.77
CA GLU A 268 2.35 -17.40 -2.63
C GLU A 268 0.82 -17.45 -2.51
N ALA A 269 0.29 -17.24 -1.31
CA ALA A 269 -1.15 -17.19 -1.07
C ALA A 269 -1.77 -15.95 -1.71
N VAL A 270 -1.07 -14.80 -1.64
CA VAL A 270 -1.49 -13.57 -2.33
C VAL A 270 -1.50 -13.76 -3.84
N VAL A 271 -0.41 -14.30 -4.42
CA VAL A 271 -0.31 -14.57 -5.86
C VAL A 271 -1.41 -15.53 -6.32
N ALA A 272 -1.62 -16.64 -5.62
CA ALA A 272 -2.67 -17.61 -5.96
C ALA A 272 -4.08 -17.01 -5.89
N ALA A 273 -4.34 -16.15 -4.88
CA ALA A 273 -5.61 -15.46 -4.75
C ALA A 273 -5.85 -14.48 -5.91
N LEU A 274 -4.83 -13.70 -6.27
CA LEU A 274 -4.89 -12.74 -7.37
C LEU A 274 -5.07 -13.44 -8.71
N LEU A 275 -4.30 -14.50 -9.01
CA LEU A 275 -4.43 -15.26 -10.27
C LEU A 275 -5.84 -15.82 -10.42
N GLY A 276 -6.39 -16.42 -9.36
CA GLY A 276 -7.76 -16.92 -9.36
C GLY A 276 -8.81 -15.82 -9.55
N PHE A 277 -8.64 -14.67 -8.91
CA PHE A 277 -9.61 -13.58 -8.96
C PHE A 277 -9.58 -12.84 -10.32
N LEU A 278 -8.39 -12.47 -10.79
CA LEU A 278 -8.22 -11.72 -12.04
C LEU A 278 -8.69 -12.51 -13.27
N SER A 279 -8.58 -13.85 -13.26
CA SER A 279 -9.06 -14.70 -14.36
C SER A 279 -10.59 -14.72 -14.52
N HIS A 280 -11.34 -14.34 -13.45
CA HIS A 280 -12.82 -14.34 -13.46
C HIS A 280 -13.42 -12.92 -13.48
N ALA A 281 -12.60 -11.88 -13.35
CA ALA A 281 -13.04 -10.49 -13.36
C ALA A 281 -13.14 -9.88 -14.79
N GLY A 282 -12.93 -10.72 -15.81
CA GLY A 282 -12.98 -10.33 -17.23
C GLY A 282 -14.36 -10.43 -17.85
#